data_de485217af7bf3070f8995b607e45b11
#
_entry.id   de485217af7bf3070f8995b607e45b11
#
_cell.length_a   1.000
_cell.length_b   1.000
_cell.length_c   1.000
_cell.angle_alpha   90.00
_cell.angle_beta   90.00
_cell.angle_gamma   90.00
#
_symmetry.space_group_name_H-M   'P 1'
#
loop_
_entity.id
_entity.type
_entity.pdbx_description
1 polymer ?
#
loop_
_entity_poly.entity_id
_entity_poly.type
_entity_poly.pdbx_seq_one_letter_code
_entity_poly.pdbx_strand_id
1 'polypeptide(L)'
;MKKSFTLGASTIPGEFIIPGLLSAIMKDLPGIELKVDIEDSMKIFEKVKSGALEIGIVGTKYQSPDAEFSAIVRDDRLVLIAPNGHPLSTKESITLNDLKGQSFVTREPGSGTRAAYEKAFEDAGIRMADLNVVAEIGDTEGIIQAVEGGAGVSVVSELAAKEAIELGKVRVLDVPMLKMIRDFYIVTRTGVKLSPEATDVLSVIKKVMK
;
A
#
# COMPACT_ATOMS: atom_id res chain seq x y z
N MET A 1 20.07 -9.67 27.11
CA MET A 1 18.62 -9.62 26.73
C MET A 1 18.52 -8.88 25.40
N LYS A 2 17.73 -9.39 24.45
CA LYS A 2 17.42 -8.64 23.24
C LYS A 2 16.51 -7.47 23.60
N LYS A 3 16.73 -6.32 22.94
CA LYS A 3 15.85 -5.15 23.06
C LYS A 3 14.73 -5.28 22.01
N SER A 4 13.49 -5.06 22.43
CA SER A 4 12.34 -5.13 21.52
C SER A 4 12.08 -3.75 20.92
N PHE A 5 11.87 -3.69 19.60
CA PHE A 5 11.45 -2.50 18.86
C PHE A 5 10.23 -2.81 18.00
N THR A 6 9.22 -1.95 18.04
CA THR A 6 8.01 -2.10 17.20
C THR A 6 8.04 -1.09 16.04
N LEU A 7 8.08 -1.59 14.82
CA LEU A 7 7.97 -0.83 13.59
C LEU A 7 6.53 -0.90 13.06
N GLY A 8 5.88 0.25 12.88
CA GLY A 8 4.59 0.30 12.22
C GLY A 8 4.72 0.20 10.70
N ALA A 9 3.79 -0.48 10.05
CA ALA A 9 3.76 -0.55 8.60
C ALA A 9 2.33 -0.62 8.07
N SER A 10 2.04 0.08 6.98
CA SER A 10 0.81 -0.19 6.25
C SER A 10 0.93 -1.51 5.47
N THR A 11 -0.20 -2.06 5.02
CA THR A 11 -0.32 -3.41 4.44
C THR A 11 0.80 -3.74 3.44
N ILE A 12 0.96 -2.95 2.37
CA ILE A 12 1.96 -3.27 1.34
C ILE A 12 3.41 -3.20 1.86
N PRO A 13 3.85 -2.15 2.56
CA PRO A 13 5.17 -2.17 3.20
C PRO A 13 5.38 -3.33 4.16
N GLY A 14 4.37 -3.65 4.99
CA GLY A 14 4.46 -4.71 5.98
C GLY A 14 4.61 -6.11 5.39
N GLU A 15 3.88 -6.39 4.32
CA GLU A 15 3.80 -7.72 3.70
C GLU A 15 4.84 -7.93 2.60
N PHE A 16 5.20 -6.89 1.84
CA PHE A 16 6.02 -7.04 0.62
C PHE A 16 7.39 -6.34 0.69
N ILE A 17 7.60 -5.38 1.60
CA ILE A 17 8.86 -4.63 1.69
C ILE A 17 9.66 -5.05 2.92
N ILE A 18 9.07 -4.97 4.11
CA ILE A 18 9.78 -5.26 5.38
C ILE A 18 10.35 -6.68 5.42
N PRO A 19 9.68 -7.74 4.95
CA PRO A 19 10.27 -9.09 4.94
C PRO A 19 11.62 -9.15 4.23
N GLY A 20 11.78 -8.43 3.12
CA GLY A 20 13.05 -8.32 2.40
C GLY A 20 14.16 -7.59 3.17
N LEU A 21 13.80 -6.77 4.17
CA LEU A 21 14.74 -6.02 5.00
C LEU A 21 15.18 -6.80 6.25
N LEU A 22 14.43 -7.83 6.65
CA LEU A 22 14.67 -8.55 7.91
C LEU A 22 16.08 -9.15 7.99
N SER A 23 16.58 -9.71 6.90
CA SER A 23 17.93 -10.31 6.86
C SER A 23 19.01 -9.25 7.18
N ALA A 24 18.91 -8.07 6.60
CA ALA A 24 19.85 -6.97 6.85
C ALA A 24 19.72 -6.45 8.29
N ILE A 25 18.48 -6.28 8.78
CA ILE A 25 18.22 -5.82 10.15
C ILE A 25 18.79 -6.82 11.17
N MET A 26 18.54 -8.11 10.99
CA MET A 26 19.04 -9.15 11.89
C MET A 26 20.57 -9.25 11.87
N LYS A 27 21.20 -9.03 10.71
CA LYS A 27 22.66 -9.05 10.54
C LYS A 27 23.32 -7.83 11.19
N ASP A 28 22.81 -6.64 10.92
CA ASP A 28 23.42 -5.38 11.37
C ASP A 28 23.03 -5.08 12.84
N LEU A 29 21.89 -5.59 13.32
CA LEU A 29 21.34 -5.34 14.66
C LEU A 29 20.98 -6.64 15.42
N PRO A 30 21.95 -7.55 15.71
CA PRO A 30 21.67 -8.86 16.30
C PRO A 30 21.09 -8.79 17.73
N GLY A 31 21.17 -7.61 18.38
CA GLY A 31 20.61 -7.36 19.71
C GLY A 31 19.17 -6.89 19.73
N ILE A 32 18.54 -6.68 18.54
CA ILE A 32 17.16 -6.20 18.43
C ILE A 32 16.21 -7.36 18.08
N GLU A 33 15.08 -7.42 18.77
CA GLU A 33 13.89 -8.16 18.41
C GLU A 33 12.91 -7.21 17.74
N LEU A 34 12.75 -7.32 16.41
CA LEU A 34 11.83 -6.48 15.65
C LEU A 34 10.42 -7.06 15.71
N LYS A 35 9.46 -6.24 16.13
CA LYS A 35 8.03 -6.48 15.97
C LYS A 35 7.51 -5.59 14.85
N VAL A 36 6.64 -6.11 14.00
CA VAL A 36 6.00 -5.34 12.92
C VAL A 36 4.51 -5.27 13.22
N ASP A 37 4.01 -4.05 13.39
CA ASP A 37 2.60 -3.76 13.60
C ASP A 37 1.99 -3.35 12.27
N ILE A 38 1.15 -4.22 11.66
CA ILE A 38 0.58 -4.01 10.33
C ILE A 38 -0.89 -3.59 10.44
N GLU A 39 -1.21 -2.43 9.88
CA GLU A 39 -2.55 -1.86 9.83
C GLU A 39 -2.75 -1.07 8.53
N ASP A 40 -3.87 -0.35 8.37
CA ASP A 40 -3.98 0.64 7.28
C ASP A 40 -3.09 1.87 7.51
N SER A 41 -2.83 2.64 6.43
CA SER A 41 -1.91 3.78 6.49
C SER A 41 -2.35 4.85 7.49
N MET A 42 -3.66 5.09 7.64
CA MET A 42 -4.18 6.09 8.57
C MET A 42 -3.96 5.67 10.03
N LYS A 43 -4.23 4.42 10.36
CA LYS A 43 -4.02 3.90 11.71
C LYS A 43 -2.55 3.92 12.11
N ILE A 44 -1.64 3.51 11.20
CA ILE A 44 -0.20 3.61 11.46
C ILE A 44 0.22 5.07 11.67
N PHE A 45 -0.27 5.98 10.84
CA PHE A 45 0.00 7.41 11.01
C PHE A 45 -0.49 7.93 12.37
N GLU A 46 -1.71 7.61 12.80
CA GLU A 46 -2.25 8.04 14.10
C GLU A 46 -1.49 7.42 15.28
N LYS A 47 -1.04 6.16 15.18
CA LYS A 47 -0.17 5.53 16.19
C LYS A 47 1.17 6.26 16.31
N VAL A 48 1.78 6.70 15.21
CA VAL A 48 3.01 7.51 15.24
C VAL A 48 2.73 8.88 15.84
N LYS A 49 1.70 9.57 15.40
CA LYS A 49 1.31 10.89 15.87
C LYS A 49 1.03 10.91 17.39
N SER A 50 0.34 9.89 17.90
CA SER A 50 0.08 9.74 19.34
C SER A 50 1.31 9.31 20.16
N GLY A 51 2.36 8.83 19.50
CA GLY A 51 3.56 8.29 20.16
C GLY A 51 3.47 6.85 20.61
N ALA A 52 2.43 6.13 20.22
CA ALA A 52 2.34 4.68 20.39
C ALA A 52 3.39 3.94 19.56
N LEU A 53 3.79 4.52 18.42
CA LEU A 53 4.90 4.08 17.59
C LEU A 53 5.87 5.24 17.37
N GLU A 54 7.17 4.94 17.29
CA GLU A 54 8.18 5.95 16.95
C GLU A 54 8.34 6.12 15.44
N ILE A 55 8.21 5.02 14.69
CA ILE A 55 8.39 4.96 13.24
C ILE A 55 7.23 4.17 12.62
N GLY A 56 6.71 4.69 11.52
CA GLY A 56 5.78 3.99 10.63
C GLY A 56 6.25 4.03 9.18
N ILE A 57 5.84 3.05 8.38
CA ILE A 57 5.99 3.06 6.92
C ILE A 57 4.60 3.03 6.31
N VAL A 58 4.24 4.08 5.55
CA VAL A 58 2.89 4.30 5.05
C VAL A 58 2.87 4.58 3.54
N GLY A 59 1.75 4.28 2.88
CA GLY A 59 1.58 4.45 1.43
C GLY A 59 0.96 5.80 1.02
N THR A 60 0.83 6.75 1.95
CA THR A 60 0.35 8.09 1.65
C THR A 60 0.87 9.10 2.67
N LYS A 61 0.91 10.38 2.28
CA LYS A 61 1.22 11.49 3.20
C LYS A 61 -0.08 12.10 3.71
N TYR A 62 -0.11 12.36 5.01
CA TYR A 62 -1.17 13.13 5.65
C TYR A 62 -0.66 14.53 6.01
N GLN A 63 -1.48 15.53 5.82
CA GLN A 63 -1.14 16.89 6.27
C GLN A 63 -1.22 16.97 7.80
N SER A 64 -0.09 17.15 8.44
CA SER A 64 0.01 17.30 9.89
C SER A 64 1.30 18.05 10.24
N PRO A 65 1.23 19.07 11.11
CA PRO A 65 2.43 19.72 11.65
C PRO A 65 3.22 18.80 12.60
N ASP A 66 2.57 17.77 13.13
CA ASP A 66 3.12 16.88 14.15
C ASP A 66 3.88 15.68 13.57
N ALA A 67 3.95 15.54 12.23
CA ALA A 67 4.59 14.41 11.59
C ALA A 67 5.46 14.82 10.39
N GLU A 68 6.60 14.15 10.27
CA GLU A 68 7.53 14.28 9.15
C GLU A 68 7.50 13.03 8.27
N PHE A 69 7.53 13.23 6.95
CA PHE A 69 7.50 12.16 5.97
C PHE A 69 8.76 12.18 5.10
N SER A 70 9.41 11.04 4.97
CA SER A 70 10.59 10.81 4.13
C SER A 70 10.33 9.65 3.18
N ALA A 71 10.40 9.88 1.87
CA ALA A 71 10.21 8.82 0.87
C ALA A 71 11.32 7.76 0.97
N ILE A 72 10.95 6.47 0.90
CA ILE A 72 11.88 5.34 0.94
C ILE A 72 11.76 4.41 -0.26
N VAL A 73 10.59 4.28 -0.84
CA VAL A 73 10.35 3.59 -2.11
C VAL A 73 9.59 4.54 -2.99
N ARG A 74 10.02 4.66 -4.23
CA ARG A 74 9.37 5.49 -5.23
C ARG A 74 8.72 4.62 -6.29
N ASP A 75 7.67 5.15 -6.90
CA ASP A 75 7.04 4.59 -8.09
C ASP A 75 6.40 3.19 -7.88
N ASP A 76 5.80 2.93 -6.69
CA ASP A 76 4.91 1.76 -6.54
C ASP A 76 3.73 1.92 -7.49
N ARG A 77 3.70 1.06 -8.50
CA ARG A 77 2.65 1.06 -9.50
C ARG A 77 1.40 0.39 -8.95
N LEU A 78 0.27 1.06 -9.08
CA LEU A 78 -1.03 0.45 -8.85
C LEU A 78 -1.62 0.00 -10.19
N VAL A 79 -2.22 -1.19 -10.19
CA VAL A 79 -2.82 -1.82 -11.36
C VAL A 79 -4.30 -2.09 -11.14
N LEU A 80 -5.10 -1.83 -12.16
CA LEU A 80 -6.48 -2.29 -12.20
C LEU A 80 -6.46 -3.77 -12.58
N ILE A 81 -7.04 -4.62 -11.75
CA ILE A 81 -7.14 -6.06 -11.97
C ILE A 81 -8.58 -6.49 -12.21
N ALA A 82 -8.75 -7.52 -13.02
CA ALA A 82 -10.02 -8.17 -13.32
C ALA A 82 -9.85 -9.69 -13.27
N PRO A 83 -10.96 -10.48 -13.17
CA PRO A 83 -10.92 -11.93 -13.28
C PRO A 83 -10.32 -12.37 -14.62
N ASN A 84 -9.69 -13.52 -14.65
CA ASN A 84 -9.27 -14.11 -15.92
C ASN A 84 -10.48 -14.32 -16.85
N GLY A 85 -10.36 -13.93 -18.11
CA GLY A 85 -11.47 -13.99 -19.09
C GLY A 85 -12.50 -12.86 -18.96
N HIS A 86 -12.22 -11.83 -18.17
CA HIS A 86 -13.12 -10.66 -18.07
C HIS A 86 -13.33 -9.98 -19.44
N PRO A 87 -14.56 -9.56 -19.80
CA PRO A 87 -14.84 -8.98 -21.13
C PRO A 87 -13.96 -7.77 -21.48
N LEU A 88 -13.59 -6.95 -20.51
CA LEU A 88 -12.70 -5.80 -20.74
C LEU A 88 -11.28 -6.20 -21.16
N SER A 89 -10.81 -7.40 -20.82
CA SER A 89 -9.47 -7.86 -21.19
C SER A 89 -9.29 -8.13 -22.69
N THR A 90 -10.39 -8.19 -23.45
CA THR A 90 -10.38 -8.37 -24.91
C THR A 90 -10.54 -7.06 -25.69
N LYS A 91 -10.75 -5.93 -24.99
CA LYS A 91 -10.84 -4.62 -25.63
C LYS A 91 -9.45 -4.09 -26.00
N GLU A 92 -9.33 -3.49 -27.16
CA GLU A 92 -8.10 -2.81 -27.62
C GLU A 92 -7.76 -1.57 -26.78
N SER A 93 -8.79 -0.90 -26.24
CA SER A 93 -8.64 0.26 -25.36
C SER A 93 -9.77 0.30 -24.36
N ILE A 94 -9.45 0.48 -23.09
CA ILE A 94 -10.42 0.61 -22.02
C ILE A 94 -10.58 2.08 -21.69
N THR A 95 -11.83 2.55 -21.70
CA THR A 95 -12.18 3.93 -21.38
C THR A 95 -12.65 4.03 -19.92
N LEU A 96 -12.67 5.24 -19.39
CA LEU A 96 -13.20 5.51 -18.05
C LEU A 96 -14.70 5.14 -17.92
N ASN A 97 -15.47 5.27 -19.01
CA ASN A 97 -16.88 4.86 -19.03
C ASN A 97 -17.05 3.34 -18.95
N ASP A 98 -16.09 2.58 -19.45
CA ASP A 98 -16.12 1.12 -19.32
C ASP A 98 -16.01 0.68 -17.85
N LEU A 99 -15.32 1.46 -17.01
CA LEU A 99 -15.16 1.16 -15.58
C LEU A 99 -16.44 1.43 -14.79
N LYS A 100 -17.20 2.46 -15.15
CA LYS A 100 -18.45 2.82 -14.46
C LYS A 100 -19.49 1.70 -14.49
N GLY A 101 -19.46 0.84 -15.52
CA GLY A 101 -20.37 -0.29 -15.67
C GLY A 101 -19.93 -1.57 -14.95
N GLN A 102 -18.73 -1.59 -14.35
CA GLN A 102 -18.19 -2.79 -13.69
C GLN A 102 -18.51 -2.82 -12.21
N SER A 103 -18.73 -4.03 -11.69
CA SER A 103 -18.68 -4.24 -10.24
C SER A 103 -17.28 -3.93 -9.72
N PHE A 104 -17.18 -3.07 -8.71
CA PHE A 104 -15.91 -2.62 -8.15
C PHE A 104 -15.78 -3.08 -6.70
N VAL A 105 -14.67 -3.76 -6.38
CA VAL A 105 -14.33 -4.13 -5.02
C VAL A 105 -13.32 -3.09 -4.51
N THR A 106 -13.64 -2.41 -3.40
CA THR A 106 -12.82 -1.32 -2.86
C THR A 106 -12.09 -1.73 -1.60
N ARG A 107 -11.02 -0.99 -1.26
CA ARG A 107 -10.34 -1.04 0.03
C ARG A 107 -11.12 -0.20 1.05
N GLU A 108 -10.87 -0.45 2.31
CA GLU A 108 -11.39 0.30 3.45
C GLU A 108 -10.96 1.77 3.46
N PRO A 109 -11.71 2.67 4.11
CA PRO A 109 -11.25 4.03 4.43
C PRO A 109 -9.97 3.98 5.26
N GLY A 110 -8.99 4.88 4.95
CA GLY A 110 -7.68 4.87 5.60
C GLY A 110 -6.62 4.08 4.85
N SER A 111 -6.99 3.21 3.90
CA SER A 111 -6.06 2.54 3.00
C SER A 111 -5.27 3.53 2.13
N GLY A 112 -3.93 3.44 2.17
CA GLY A 112 -3.07 4.23 1.29
C GLY A 112 -3.22 3.86 -0.20
N THR A 113 -3.59 2.61 -0.51
CA THR A 113 -3.92 2.16 -1.87
C THR A 113 -5.19 2.85 -2.35
N ARG A 114 -6.24 2.85 -1.51
CA ARG A 114 -7.49 3.54 -1.81
C ARG A 114 -7.27 5.03 -2.06
N ALA A 115 -6.59 5.72 -1.16
CA ALA A 115 -6.31 7.14 -1.30
C ALA A 115 -5.57 7.46 -2.62
N ALA A 116 -4.63 6.60 -3.03
CA ALA A 116 -3.86 6.81 -4.25
C ALA A 116 -4.71 6.63 -5.52
N TYR A 117 -5.53 5.57 -5.62
CA TYR A 117 -6.36 5.39 -6.81
C TYR A 117 -7.56 6.33 -6.84
N GLU A 118 -8.17 6.68 -5.70
CA GLU A 118 -9.23 7.70 -5.64
C GLU A 118 -8.75 9.03 -6.21
N LYS A 119 -7.54 9.45 -5.80
CA LYS A 119 -6.93 10.65 -6.36
C LYS A 119 -6.72 10.54 -7.88
N ALA A 120 -6.20 9.42 -8.37
CA ALA A 120 -6.00 9.21 -9.80
C ALA A 120 -7.33 9.20 -10.58
N PHE A 121 -8.40 8.65 -10.00
CA PHE A 121 -9.74 8.68 -10.57
C PHE A 121 -10.30 10.11 -10.62
N GLU A 122 -10.17 10.88 -9.53
CA GLU A 122 -10.58 12.30 -9.49
C GLU A 122 -9.82 13.13 -10.52
N ASP A 123 -8.49 12.96 -10.62
CA ASP A 123 -7.65 13.65 -11.60
C ASP A 123 -8.09 13.30 -13.06
N ALA A 124 -8.65 12.11 -13.28
CA ALA A 124 -9.20 11.65 -14.55
C ALA A 124 -10.70 11.98 -14.74
N GLY A 125 -11.36 12.60 -13.76
CA GLY A 125 -12.77 12.99 -13.85
C GLY A 125 -13.77 11.87 -13.48
N ILE A 126 -13.34 10.85 -12.71
CA ILE A 126 -14.21 9.84 -12.12
C ILE A 126 -14.28 10.06 -10.59
N ARG A 127 -15.48 10.00 -10.02
CA ARG A 127 -15.66 9.96 -8.58
C ARG A 127 -15.98 8.53 -8.15
N MET A 128 -15.64 8.15 -6.93
CA MET A 128 -16.03 6.85 -6.37
C MET A 128 -17.53 6.60 -6.43
N ALA A 129 -18.33 7.66 -6.27
CA ALA A 129 -19.80 7.59 -6.40
C ALA A 129 -20.28 7.24 -7.83
N ASP A 130 -19.43 7.36 -8.83
CA ASP A 130 -19.74 7.01 -10.22
C ASP A 130 -19.46 5.53 -10.52
N LEU A 131 -18.82 4.79 -9.57
CA LEU A 131 -18.52 3.37 -9.67
C LEU A 131 -19.59 2.52 -8.96
N ASN A 132 -19.84 1.33 -9.48
CA ASN A 132 -20.71 0.34 -8.83
C ASN A 132 -19.92 -0.45 -7.77
N VAL A 133 -19.71 0.14 -6.60
CA VAL A 133 -19.02 -0.53 -5.48
C VAL A 133 -19.92 -1.63 -4.91
N VAL A 134 -19.48 -2.88 -5.03
CA VAL A 134 -20.25 -4.07 -4.57
C VAL A 134 -19.72 -4.64 -3.26
N ALA A 135 -18.47 -4.37 -2.90
CA ALA A 135 -17.87 -4.83 -1.64
C ALA A 135 -16.72 -3.90 -1.21
N GLU A 136 -16.48 -3.85 0.10
CA GLU A 136 -15.32 -3.23 0.73
C GLU A 136 -14.56 -4.29 1.53
N ILE A 137 -13.26 -4.43 1.30
CA ILE A 137 -12.41 -5.44 1.95
C ILE A 137 -11.16 -4.76 2.53
N GLY A 138 -10.85 -5.06 3.80
CA GLY A 138 -9.80 -4.41 4.58
C GLY A 138 -8.37 -4.90 4.32
N ASP A 139 -8.16 -5.88 3.45
CA ASP A 139 -6.83 -6.40 3.13
C ASP A 139 -6.65 -6.62 1.62
N THR A 140 -5.38 -6.63 1.17
CA THR A 140 -5.06 -6.69 -0.26
C THR A 140 -5.24 -8.09 -0.83
N GLU A 141 -4.89 -9.12 -0.07
CA GLU A 141 -5.03 -10.52 -0.53
C GLU A 141 -6.51 -10.87 -0.70
N GLY A 142 -7.37 -10.48 0.25
CA GLY A 142 -8.81 -10.65 0.13
C GLY A 142 -9.42 -9.95 -1.10
N ILE A 143 -8.91 -8.76 -1.46
CA ILE A 143 -9.28 -8.08 -2.72
C ILE A 143 -8.90 -8.95 -3.93
N ILE A 144 -7.65 -9.44 -3.98
CA ILE A 144 -7.15 -10.25 -5.11
C ILE A 144 -7.99 -11.53 -5.26
N GLN A 145 -8.26 -12.22 -4.16
CA GLN A 145 -9.09 -13.43 -4.15
C GLN A 145 -10.55 -13.14 -4.55
N ALA A 146 -11.12 -12.02 -4.12
CA ALA A 146 -12.46 -11.62 -4.53
C ALA A 146 -12.54 -11.36 -6.04
N VAL A 147 -11.52 -10.70 -6.60
CA VAL A 147 -11.42 -10.47 -8.04
C VAL A 147 -11.21 -11.80 -8.78
N GLU A 148 -10.30 -12.67 -8.33
CA GLU A 148 -10.10 -14.02 -8.87
C GLU A 148 -11.42 -14.81 -8.91
N GLY A 149 -12.22 -14.70 -7.83
CA GLY A 149 -13.54 -15.33 -7.70
C GLY A 149 -14.65 -14.69 -8.53
N GLY A 150 -14.38 -13.62 -9.28
CA GLY A 150 -15.35 -12.99 -10.18
C GLY A 150 -16.24 -11.92 -9.54
N ALA A 151 -15.89 -11.40 -8.36
CA ALA A 151 -16.68 -10.36 -7.68
C ALA A 151 -16.69 -9.01 -8.44
N GLY A 152 -15.74 -8.80 -9.35
CA GLY A 152 -15.63 -7.59 -10.13
C GLY A 152 -14.17 -7.19 -10.39
N VAL A 153 -13.93 -5.91 -10.58
CA VAL A 153 -12.58 -5.33 -10.77
C VAL A 153 -12.12 -4.60 -9.51
N SER A 154 -10.82 -4.40 -9.36
CA SER A 154 -10.26 -3.62 -8.27
C SER A 154 -8.91 -3.01 -8.64
N VAL A 155 -8.43 -2.05 -7.82
CA VAL A 155 -7.08 -1.49 -7.94
C VAL A 155 -6.24 -1.93 -6.75
N VAL A 156 -5.08 -2.51 -7.03
CA VAL A 156 -4.12 -3.01 -6.05
C VAL A 156 -2.68 -2.61 -6.42
N SER A 157 -1.75 -2.73 -5.47
CA SER A 157 -0.31 -2.63 -5.79
C SER A 157 0.10 -3.78 -6.69
N GLU A 158 0.87 -3.49 -7.75
CA GLU A 158 1.43 -4.50 -8.65
C GLU A 158 2.33 -5.49 -7.90
N LEU A 159 3.02 -5.02 -6.84
CA LEU A 159 3.81 -5.90 -5.97
C LEU A 159 2.96 -7.01 -5.35
N ALA A 160 1.77 -6.66 -4.86
CA ALA A 160 0.88 -7.64 -4.24
C ALA A 160 0.20 -8.56 -5.27
N ALA A 161 -0.16 -8.02 -6.44
CA ALA A 161 -0.84 -8.79 -7.48
C ALA A 161 0.11 -9.68 -8.32
N LYS A 162 1.43 -9.53 -8.16
CA LYS A 162 2.43 -10.14 -9.04
C LYS A 162 2.22 -11.63 -9.22
N GLU A 163 2.11 -12.39 -8.13
CA GLU A 163 1.92 -13.84 -8.20
C GLU A 163 0.60 -14.23 -8.88
N ALA A 164 -0.50 -13.56 -8.53
CA ALA A 164 -1.80 -13.83 -9.13
C ALA A 164 -1.82 -13.50 -10.64
N ILE A 165 -1.08 -12.48 -11.06
CA ILE A 165 -0.91 -12.13 -12.48
C ILE A 165 -0.09 -13.20 -13.20
N GLU A 166 1.07 -13.59 -12.63
CA GLU A 166 1.96 -14.61 -13.21
C GLU A 166 1.27 -15.96 -13.34
N LEU A 167 0.44 -16.35 -12.37
CA LEU A 167 -0.36 -17.57 -12.39
C LEU A 167 -1.61 -17.48 -13.28
N GLY A 168 -1.90 -16.30 -13.87
CA GLY A 168 -3.06 -16.08 -14.73
C GLY A 168 -4.41 -16.11 -14.00
N LYS A 169 -4.42 -15.95 -12.68
CA LYS A 169 -5.62 -15.90 -11.85
C LYS A 169 -6.40 -14.60 -12.06
N VAL A 170 -5.66 -13.50 -12.19
CA VAL A 170 -6.20 -12.19 -12.54
C VAL A 170 -5.47 -11.61 -13.75
N ARG A 171 -6.10 -10.63 -14.40
CA ARG A 171 -5.55 -9.89 -15.53
C ARG A 171 -5.45 -8.42 -15.19
N VAL A 172 -4.34 -7.80 -15.59
CA VAL A 172 -4.21 -6.35 -15.54
C VAL A 172 -5.00 -5.75 -16.72
N LEU A 173 -5.85 -4.79 -16.40
CA LEU A 173 -6.56 -3.97 -17.36
C LEU A 173 -5.79 -2.67 -17.57
N ASP A 174 -5.33 -2.44 -18.80
CA ASP A 174 -4.64 -1.20 -19.13
C ASP A 174 -5.66 -0.09 -19.43
N VAL A 175 -5.62 0.96 -18.63
CA VAL A 175 -6.43 2.17 -18.79
C VAL A 175 -5.48 3.34 -18.94
N PRO A 176 -5.13 3.74 -20.18
CA PRO A 176 -4.05 4.70 -20.44
C PRO A 176 -4.22 6.06 -19.76
N MET A 177 -5.46 6.45 -19.46
CA MET A 177 -5.75 7.71 -18.75
C MET A 177 -5.50 7.66 -17.26
N LEU A 178 -5.33 6.48 -16.66
CA LEU A 178 -5.11 6.30 -15.22
C LEU A 178 -3.62 6.09 -14.93
N LYS A 179 -2.97 7.13 -14.47
CA LYS A 179 -1.59 7.02 -13.95
C LYS A 179 -1.65 6.85 -12.44
N MET A 180 -1.60 5.60 -12.00
CA MET A 180 -1.72 5.23 -10.60
C MET A 180 -0.36 4.81 -10.05
N ILE A 181 0.38 5.77 -9.55
CA ILE A 181 1.71 5.60 -8.97
C ILE A 181 1.70 6.27 -7.60
N ARG A 182 2.36 5.64 -6.62
CA ARG A 182 2.57 6.23 -5.30
C ARG A 182 3.97 5.96 -4.78
N ASP A 183 4.35 6.71 -3.76
CA ASP A 183 5.56 6.44 -2.97
C ASP A 183 5.19 5.81 -1.63
N PHE A 184 6.14 5.12 -1.00
CA PHE A 184 6.07 4.79 0.41
C PHE A 184 6.96 5.72 1.21
N TYR A 185 6.48 6.06 2.41
CA TYR A 185 7.10 7.05 3.28
C TYR A 185 7.36 6.47 4.66
N ILE A 186 8.54 6.76 5.20
CA ILE A 186 8.74 6.73 6.65
C ILE A 186 8.01 7.93 7.23
N VAL A 187 7.26 7.69 8.30
CA VAL A 187 6.64 8.73 9.11
C VAL A 187 7.19 8.67 10.53
N THR A 188 7.55 9.82 11.07
CA THR A 188 8.02 10.05 12.44
C THR A 188 7.38 11.30 13.01
N ARG A 189 7.39 11.48 14.33
CA ARG A 189 6.91 12.74 14.94
C ARG A 189 7.89 13.88 14.73
N THR A 190 7.37 15.05 14.39
CA THR A 190 8.13 16.29 14.25
C THR A 190 8.78 16.68 15.58
N GLY A 191 10.07 17.00 15.55
CA GLY A 191 10.81 17.53 16.69
C GLY A 191 11.02 16.54 17.85
N VAL A 192 10.65 15.27 17.71
CA VAL A 192 10.83 14.24 18.72
C VAL A 192 12.07 13.40 18.41
N LYS A 193 12.98 13.28 19.37
CA LYS A 193 14.16 12.44 19.23
C LYS A 193 13.78 10.96 19.31
N LEU A 194 14.20 10.20 18.31
CA LEU A 194 14.02 8.75 18.29
C LEU A 194 14.89 8.06 19.34
N SER A 195 14.42 6.93 19.84
CA SER A 195 15.23 6.04 20.68
C SER A 195 16.47 5.54 19.92
N PRO A 196 17.51 5.06 20.61
CA PRO A 196 18.65 4.42 19.95
C PRO A 196 18.21 3.26 19.03
N GLU A 197 17.31 2.42 19.49
CA GLU A 197 16.77 1.29 18.74
C GLU A 197 16.04 1.73 17.46
N ALA A 198 15.19 2.75 17.56
CA ALA A 198 14.50 3.34 16.41
C ALA A 198 15.49 3.93 15.40
N THR A 199 16.50 4.65 15.90
CA THR A 199 17.55 5.27 15.06
C THR A 199 18.33 4.20 14.31
N ASP A 200 18.73 3.13 14.99
CA ASP A 200 19.48 2.03 14.39
C ASP A 200 18.67 1.31 13.30
N VAL A 201 17.41 0.94 13.60
CA VAL A 201 16.52 0.29 12.63
C VAL A 201 16.28 1.20 11.41
N LEU A 202 16.01 2.48 11.63
CA LEU A 202 15.83 3.47 10.58
C LEU A 202 17.06 3.60 9.69
N SER A 203 18.26 3.56 10.28
CA SER A 203 19.53 3.62 9.55
C SER A 203 19.70 2.43 8.61
N VAL A 204 19.40 1.20 9.08
CA VAL A 204 19.45 -0.01 8.25
C VAL A 204 18.43 0.06 7.12
N ILE A 205 17.18 0.44 7.41
CA ILE A 205 16.13 0.60 6.39
C ILE A 205 16.61 1.57 5.30
N LYS A 206 17.08 2.76 5.66
CA LYS A 206 17.55 3.78 4.70
C LYS A 206 18.77 3.33 3.91
N LYS A 207 19.65 2.49 4.49
CA LYS A 207 20.83 1.94 3.81
C LYS A 207 20.48 0.94 2.73
N VAL A 208 19.49 0.07 3.00
CA VAL A 208 19.07 -1.01 2.09
C VAL A 208 18.14 -0.48 0.98
N MET A 209 17.36 0.55 1.27
CA MET A 209 16.36 1.11 0.35
C MET A 209 16.90 2.26 -0.55
N LYS A 210 18.19 2.52 -0.52
CA LYS A 210 18.88 3.45 -1.44
C LYS A 210 19.15 2.78 -2.79
#